data_6ad19cf9a379bbf9202548f969f81cec
#
_entry.id   6ad19cf9a379bbf9202548f969f81cec
#
_cell.length_a   1.000
_cell.length_b   1.000
_cell.length_c   1.000
_cell.angle_alpha   90.00
_cell.angle_beta   90.00
_cell.angle_gamma   90.00
#
_symmetry.space_group_name_H-M   'P 1'
#
loop_
_entity.id
_entity.type
_entity.pdbx_description
1 polymer ?
#
loop_
_entity_poly.entity_id
_entity_poly.type
_entity_poly.pdbx_seq_one_letter_code
_entity_poly.pdbx_strand_id
1 'polypeptide(L)'
;MANQKHVVITGAGPVGTTAALMLSKAGIKVTILEAENDLLLDMRASTFHPPTLDILEDLGIVQEIINQGLITPTFQYRDRQEGLLAEFDMAAVSEHTNHPYRVQAEQYKLTRIITELLPDYPHVELKFNARATALDQDDGSVTVHYEAPDGPQSVTGDYLLSCDGSKGFARKALNIGFPGFTYPELFLVVSTTDDIRESVPDMNYVAYITDPDEWCAVIRAPEMWRLLLPTDPNMTEEELLDLDFLESLPVPSLISAA
;
A
#
# COMPACT_ATOMS: atom_id res chain seq x y z
N MET A 1 20.35 -4.69 34.12
CA MET A 1 19.27 -4.78 33.12
C MET A 1 19.92 -4.49 31.76
N ALA A 2 19.76 -5.37 30.78
CA ALA A 2 20.27 -5.08 29.43
C ALA A 2 19.56 -3.79 28.96
N ASN A 3 20.34 -2.86 28.39
CA ASN A 3 19.79 -1.61 27.88
C ASN A 3 18.79 -1.96 26.77
N GLN A 4 17.50 -1.61 26.96
CA GLN A 4 16.46 -1.89 25.97
C GLN A 4 16.80 -1.13 24.69
N LYS A 5 16.91 -1.86 23.58
CA LYS A 5 17.18 -1.24 22.28
C LYS A 5 16.04 -0.31 21.88
N HIS A 6 16.37 0.79 21.25
CA HIS A 6 15.44 1.81 20.76
C HIS A 6 15.57 1.95 19.25
N VAL A 7 14.48 1.76 18.54
CA VAL A 7 14.38 1.95 17.08
C VAL A 7 13.53 3.17 16.79
N VAL A 8 14.07 4.09 16.00
CA VAL A 8 13.32 5.22 15.43
C VAL A 8 12.82 4.80 14.05
N ILE A 9 11.57 5.07 13.74
CA ILE A 9 10.95 4.79 12.43
C ILE A 9 10.49 6.12 11.83
N THR A 10 10.85 6.41 10.58
CA THR A 10 10.28 7.54 9.83
C THR A 10 9.21 7.04 8.87
N GLY A 11 7.99 7.59 9.01
CA GLY A 11 6.80 7.24 8.23
C GLY A 11 5.91 6.19 8.90
N ALA A 12 4.62 6.53 9.10
CA ALA A 12 3.58 5.65 9.61
C ALA A 12 2.72 5.02 8.51
N GLY A 13 3.29 4.85 7.31
CA GLY A 13 2.69 4.06 6.25
C GLY A 13 2.68 2.56 6.57
N PRO A 14 2.19 1.70 5.66
CA PRO A 14 2.03 0.27 5.92
C PRO A 14 3.33 -0.44 6.30
N VAL A 15 4.46 -0.02 5.75
CA VAL A 15 5.78 -0.60 6.08
C VAL A 15 6.20 -0.20 7.50
N GLY A 16 6.09 1.10 7.83
CA GLY A 16 6.53 1.61 9.14
C GLY A 16 5.66 1.10 10.29
N THR A 17 4.33 1.07 10.11
CA THR A 17 3.42 0.56 11.14
C THR A 17 3.60 -0.95 11.34
N THR A 18 3.76 -1.74 10.26
CA THR A 18 4.04 -3.19 10.37
C THR A 18 5.35 -3.44 11.10
N ALA A 19 6.43 -2.73 10.74
CA ALA A 19 7.70 -2.84 11.44
C ALA A 19 7.58 -2.45 12.92
N ALA A 20 6.83 -1.38 13.22
CA ALA A 20 6.57 -0.96 14.59
C ALA A 20 5.86 -2.05 15.41
N LEU A 21 4.82 -2.68 14.86
CA LEU A 21 4.11 -3.77 15.55
C LEU A 21 5.02 -4.98 15.77
N MET A 22 5.83 -5.36 14.78
CA MET A 22 6.80 -6.47 14.93
C MET A 22 7.79 -6.20 16.06
N LEU A 23 8.39 -5.01 16.09
CA LEU A 23 9.34 -4.60 17.12
C LEU A 23 8.69 -4.49 18.49
N SER A 24 7.44 -3.98 18.55
CA SER A 24 6.65 -3.86 19.77
C SER A 24 6.42 -5.22 20.43
N LYS A 25 6.01 -6.21 19.64
CA LYS A 25 5.80 -7.59 20.11
C LYS A 25 7.10 -8.23 20.60
N ALA A 26 8.25 -7.81 20.05
CA ALA A 26 9.57 -8.24 20.51
C ALA A 26 10.07 -7.48 21.77
N GLY A 27 9.27 -6.55 22.32
CA GLY A 27 9.63 -5.76 23.50
C GLY A 27 10.68 -4.67 23.23
N ILE A 28 10.87 -4.29 21.97
CA ILE A 28 11.84 -3.26 21.57
C ILE A 28 11.15 -1.90 21.66
N LYS A 29 11.85 -0.89 22.22
CA LYS A 29 11.34 0.47 22.24
C LYS A 29 11.27 1.05 20.84
N VAL A 30 10.14 1.67 20.48
CA VAL A 30 9.93 2.26 19.16
C VAL A 30 9.42 3.69 19.27
N THR A 31 9.97 4.59 18.47
CA THR A 31 9.39 5.92 18.21
C THR A 31 9.13 6.05 16.72
N ILE A 32 7.88 6.29 16.34
CA ILE A 32 7.47 6.51 14.96
C ILE A 32 7.26 8.00 14.75
N LEU A 33 7.88 8.55 13.72
CA LEU A 33 7.72 9.94 13.29
C LEU A 33 6.91 9.96 11.99
N GLU A 34 5.70 10.50 12.05
CA GLU A 34 4.83 10.70 10.88
C GLU A 34 4.74 12.20 10.56
N ALA A 35 4.98 12.53 9.30
CA ALA A 35 5.03 13.92 8.85
C ALA A 35 3.66 14.58 8.80
N GLU A 36 2.62 13.82 8.54
CA GLU A 36 1.25 14.30 8.42
C GLU A 36 0.55 14.34 9.79
N ASN A 37 -0.61 14.97 9.83
CA ASN A 37 -1.40 15.11 11.06
C ASN A 37 -2.29 13.90 11.37
N ASP A 38 -2.44 12.98 10.44
CA ASP A 38 -3.19 11.72 10.56
C ASP A 38 -2.64 10.70 9.53
N LEU A 39 -3.08 9.47 9.63
CA LEU A 39 -2.80 8.44 8.63
C LEU A 39 -3.49 8.78 7.31
N LEU A 40 -2.75 8.64 6.22
CA LEU A 40 -3.29 8.86 4.90
C LEU A 40 -4.39 7.84 4.58
N LEU A 41 -5.53 8.33 4.07
CA LEU A 41 -6.63 7.52 3.52
C LEU A 41 -6.37 7.22 2.03
N ASP A 42 -5.15 6.88 1.72
CA ASP A 42 -4.73 6.71 0.34
C ASP A 42 -5.12 5.32 -0.19
N MET A 43 -5.79 5.32 -1.32
CA MET A 43 -6.25 4.10 -1.99
C MET A 43 -5.29 3.60 -3.08
N ARG A 44 -3.99 3.96 -3.02
CA ARG A 44 -2.99 3.56 -4.03
C ARG A 44 -2.92 2.06 -4.23
N ALA A 45 -2.97 1.28 -3.15
CA ALA A 45 -2.96 -0.17 -3.21
C ALA A 45 -4.16 -0.76 -2.47
N SER A 46 -4.67 -1.88 -2.99
CA SER A 46 -5.85 -2.55 -2.43
C SER A 46 -5.76 -4.08 -2.49
N THR A 47 -4.57 -4.65 -2.69
CA THR A 47 -4.40 -6.09 -2.80
C THR A 47 -3.35 -6.60 -1.82
N PHE A 48 -3.76 -7.46 -0.90
CA PHE A 48 -2.86 -8.21 -0.02
C PHE A 48 -2.64 -9.60 -0.59
N HIS A 49 -1.38 -9.92 -0.87
CA HIS A 49 -0.96 -11.21 -1.42
C HIS A 49 -0.62 -12.21 -0.31
N PRO A 50 -0.60 -13.54 -0.60
CA PRO A 50 -0.33 -14.59 0.36
C PRO A 50 0.87 -14.32 1.29
N PRO A 51 2.07 -13.96 0.83
CA PRO A 51 3.20 -13.71 1.75
C PRO A 51 2.95 -12.58 2.74
N THR A 52 2.19 -11.56 2.35
CA THR A 52 1.82 -10.47 3.26
C THR A 52 0.81 -10.97 4.29
N LEU A 53 -0.18 -11.77 3.87
CA LEU A 53 -1.18 -12.34 4.77
C LEU A 53 -0.53 -13.27 5.80
N ASP A 54 0.47 -14.07 5.41
CA ASP A 54 1.22 -14.91 6.33
C ASP A 54 1.99 -14.08 7.39
N ILE A 55 2.61 -12.96 6.98
CA ILE A 55 3.23 -12.02 7.93
C ILE A 55 2.19 -11.42 8.89
N LEU A 56 1.01 -11.06 8.37
CA LEU A 56 -0.07 -10.52 9.20
C LEU A 56 -0.67 -11.58 10.12
N GLU A 57 -0.66 -12.86 9.74
CA GLU A 57 -1.03 -13.99 10.61
C GLU A 57 -0.06 -14.13 11.78
N ASP A 58 1.26 -14.10 11.51
CA ASP A 58 2.29 -14.12 12.56
C ASP A 58 2.15 -12.92 13.52
N LEU A 59 1.68 -11.79 13.01
CA LEU A 59 1.36 -10.60 13.80
C LEU A 59 0.00 -10.69 14.51
N GLY A 60 -0.81 -11.70 14.21
CA GLY A 60 -2.14 -11.92 14.82
C GLY A 60 -3.20 -10.90 14.39
N ILE A 61 -3.04 -10.28 13.22
CA ILE A 61 -3.96 -9.25 12.70
C ILE A 61 -4.56 -9.60 11.32
N VAL A 62 -4.22 -10.76 10.77
CA VAL A 62 -4.68 -11.15 9.43
C VAL A 62 -6.20 -11.20 9.35
N GLN A 63 -6.86 -11.69 10.41
CA GLN A 63 -8.33 -11.83 10.44
C GLN A 63 -9.03 -10.47 10.32
N GLU A 64 -8.46 -9.41 10.90
CA GLU A 64 -9.01 -8.05 10.81
C GLU A 64 -8.99 -7.52 9.36
N ILE A 65 -7.91 -7.81 8.62
CA ILE A 65 -7.84 -7.47 7.19
C ILE A 65 -8.82 -8.31 6.37
N ILE A 66 -8.93 -9.60 6.64
CA ILE A 66 -9.88 -10.49 5.97
C ILE A 66 -11.32 -10.02 6.18
N ASN A 67 -11.68 -9.66 7.41
CA ASN A 67 -13.03 -9.19 7.77
C ASN A 67 -13.40 -7.86 7.08
N GLN A 68 -12.41 -7.02 6.78
CA GLN A 68 -12.60 -5.72 6.14
C GLN A 68 -12.35 -5.74 4.62
N GLY A 69 -12.03 -6.90 4.07
CA GLY A 69 -11.69 -7.08 2.67
C GLY A 69 -12.56 -8.11 1.95
N LEU A 70 -12.22 -8.36 0.70
CA LEU A 70 -12.85 -9.38 -0.15
C LEU A 70 -11.82 -10.48 -0.42
N ILE A 71 -12.12 -11.71 -0.06
CA ILE A 71 -11.30 -12.87 -0.42
C ILE A 71 -11.43 -13.11 -1.92
N THR A 72 -10.29 -13.20 -2.59
CA THR A 72 -10.18 -13.41 -4.04
C THR A 72 -9.30 -14.62 -4.29
N PRO A 73 -9.91 -15.82 -4.38
CA PRO A 73 -9.16 -17.08 -4.55
C PRO A 73 -8.66 -17.28 -5.98
N THR A 74 -9.26 -16.60 -6.94
CA THR A 74 -8.90 -16.72 -8.36
C THR A 74 -8.68 -15.34 -8.97
N PHE A 75 -7.97 -15.28 -10.11
CA PHE A 75 -7.85 -14.09 -10.93
C PHE A 75 -7.84 -14.47 -12.40
N GLN A 76 -8.26 -13.53 -13.27
CA GLN A 76 -8.48 -13.77 -14.68
C GLN A 76 -7.51 -13.00 -15.57
N TYR A 77 -7.16 -13.62 -16.68
CA TYR A 77 -6.68 -12.95 -17.88
C TYR A 77 -7.77 -13.03 -18.94
N ARG A 78 -8.09 -11.90 -19.51
CA ARG A 78 -9.15 -11.75 -20.49
C ARG A 78 -8.60 -11.01 -21.70
N ASP A 79 -9.16 -11.29 -22.85
CA ASP A 79 -8.98 -10.49 -24.05
C ASP A 79 -10.26 -9.68 -24.29
N ARG A 80 -10.10 -8.46 -24.79
CA ARG A 80 -11.25 -7.57 -25.01
C ARG A 80 -12.25 -8.11 -26.03
N GLN A 81 -11.81 -8.88 -27.01
CA GLN A 81 -12.65 -9.40 -28.08
C GLN A 81 -13.04 -10.88 -27.85
N GLU A 82 -12.12 -11.67 -27.33
CA GLU A 82 -12.32 -13.11 -27.14
C GLU A 82 -12.88 -13.50 -25.77
N GLY A 83 -12.93 -12.53 -24.82
CA GLY A 83 -13.41 -12.77 -23.46
C GLY A 83 -12.42 -13.45 -22.56
N LEU A 84 -12.85 -14.41 -21.74
CA LEU A 84 -12.01 -15.11 -20.77
C LEU A 84 -10.97 -16.00 -21.46
N LEU A 85 -9.69 -15.67 -21.33
CA LEU A 85 -8.58 -16.47 -21.83
C LEU A 85 -8.11 -17.53 -20.83
N ALA A 86 -7.97 -17.12 -19.56
CA ALA A 86 -7.49 -18.02 -18.51
C ALA A 86 -7.96 -17.54 -17.12
N GLU A 87 -8.26 -18.48 -16.26
CA GLU A 87 -8.46 -18.25 -14.83
C GLU A 87 -7.42 -19.03 -14.03
N PHE A 88 -6.80 -18.37 -13.07
CA PHE A 88 -5.78 -18.95 -12.22
C PHE A 88 -6.32 -19.11 -10.80
N ASP A 89 -6.31 -20.35 -10.32
CA ASP A 89 -6.70 -20.70 -8.96
C ASP A 89 -5.48 -20.60 -8.04
N MET A 90 -5.57 -19.74 -7.03
CA MET A 90 -4.52 -19.57 -6.03
C MET A 90 -4.36 -20.79 -5.12
N ALA A 91 -5.31 -21.74 -5.12
CA ALA A 91 -5.17 -23.01 -4.41
C ALA A 91 -3.92 -23.80 -4.87
N ALA A 92 -3.40 -23.51 -6.07
CA ALA A 92 -2.15 -24.11 -6.57
C ALA A 92 -0.93 -23.81 -5.67
N VAL A 93 -0.97 -22.78 -4.80
CA VAL A 93 0.11 -22.45 -3.85
C VAL A 93 -0.20 -22.84 -2.41
N SER A 94 -1.24 -23.63 -2.15
CA SER A 94 -1.69 -24.01 -0.81
C SER A 94 -0.67 -24.80 0.02
N GLU A 95 0.32 -25.44 -0.62
CA GLU A 95 1.42 -26.11 0.09
C GLU A 95 2.46 -25.12 0.66
N HIS A 96 2.40 -23.85 0.26
CA HIS A 96 3.39 -22.83 0.59
C HIS A 96 2.86 -21.70 1.48
N THR A 97 1.54 -21.63 1.71
CA THR A 97 0.89 -20.57 2.49
C THR A 97 -0.41 -21.05 3.11
N ASN A 98 -0.75 -20.50 4.28
CA ASN A 98 -2.07 -20.70 4.89
C ASN A 98 -3.17 -19.86 4.21
N HIS A 99 -2.76 -18.91 3.35
CA HIS A 99 -3.65 -17.96 2.67
C HIS A 99 -3.52 -18.07 1.14
N PRO A 100 -3.97 -19.20 0.52
CA PRO A 100 -3.88 -19.39 -0.92
C PRO A 100 -4.93 -18.57 -1.66
N TYR A 101 -4.97 -17.25 -1.40
CA TYR A 101 -5.86 -16.26 -1.99
C TYR A 101 -5.30 -14.85 -1.82
N ARG A 102 -5.86 -13.89 -2.54
CA ARG A 102 -5.64 -12.46 -2.29
C ARG A 102 -6.78 -11.92 -1.42
N VAL A 103 -6.50 -10.88 -0.66
CA VAL A 103 -7.54 -10.09 0.00
C VAL A 103 -7.53 -8.70 -0.62
N GLN A 104 -8.67 -8.31 -1.18
CA GLN A 104 -8.86 -6.96 -1.69
C GLN A 104 -9.37 -6.08 -0.54
N ALA A 105 -8.51 -5.22 -0.05
CA ALA A 105 -8.82 -4.23 0.98
C ALA A 105 -7.92 -3.02 0.78
N GLU A 106 -8.43 -1.84 1.06
CA GLU A 106 -7.67 -0.61 0.94
C GLU A 106 -6.51 -0.60 1.96
N GLN A 107 -5.33 -0.22 1.50
CA GLN A 107 -4.09 -0.34 2.29
C GLN A 107 -4.12 0.48 3.59
N TYR A 108 -4.86 1.60 3.63
CA TYR A 108 -5.02 2.41 4.83
C TYR A 108 -5.69 1.64 5.99
N LYS A 109 -6.50 0.62 5.70
CA LYS A 109 -7.11 -0.23 6.74
C LYS A 109 -6.05 -0.95 7.56
N LEU A 110 -4.99 -1.42 6.94
CA LEU A 110 -3.86 -2.04 7.64
C LEU A 110 -3.19 -1.05 8.60
N THR A 111 -2.89 0.15 8.14
CA THR A 111 -2.24 1.15 9.00
C THR A 111 -3.12 1.53 10.19
N ARG A 112 -4.44 1.64 10.00
CA ARG A 112 -5.40 1.91 11.08
C ARG A 112 -5.48 0.77 12.08
N ILE A 113 -5.66 -0.48 11.63
CA ILE A 113 -5.67 -1.66 12.50
C ILE A 113 -4.43 -1.68 13.39
N ILE A 114 -3.26 -1.47 12.79
CA ILE A 114 -2.01 -1.50 13.56
C ILE A 114 -1.94 -0.34 14.55
N THR A 115 -2.24 0.88 14.13
CA THR A 115 -2.13 2.05 15.02
C THR A 115 -3.11 2.01 16.19
N GLU A 116 -4.27 1.37 16.02
CA GLU A 116 -5.22 1.11 17.11
C GLU A 116 -4.68 0.14 18.17
N LEU A 117 -3.75 -0.74 17.80
CA LEU A 117 -3.09 -1.69 18.72
C LEU A 117 -1.85 -1.09 19.42
N LEU A 118 -1.20 -0.07 18.84
CA LEU A 118 0.04 0.48 19.41
C LEU A 118 -0.10 0.99 20.85
N PRO A 119 -1.23 1.56 21.32
CA PRO A 119 -1.42 1.97 22.71
C PRO A 119 -1.28 0.82 23.75
N ASP A 120 -1.47 -0.43 23.35
CA ASP A 120 -1.28 -1.59 24.22
C ASP A 120 0.23 -1.85 24.50
N TYR A 121 1.13 -1.17 23.80
CA TYR A 121 2.58 -1.30 23.94
C TYR A 121 3.18 -0.02 24.55
N PRO A 122 3.35 0.09 25.87
CA PRO A 122 3.77 1.33 26.54
C PRO A 122 5.19 1.80 26.18
N HIS A 123 5.96 0.97 25.48
CA HIS A 123 7.29 1.28 24.98
C HIS A 123 7.30 1.75 23.51
N VAL A 124 6.11 2.01 22.95
CA VAL A 124 5.92 2.54 21.60
C VAL A 124 5.31 3.92 21.65
N GLU A 125 5.85 4.83 20.87
CA GLU A 125 5.34 6.18 20.71
C GLU A 125 5.15 6.49 19.22
N LEU A 126 3.95 6.91 18.83
CA LEU A 126 3.65 7.45 17.50
C LEU A 126 3.44 8.96 17.61
N LYS A 127 4.23 9.70 16.85
CA LYS A 127 4.16 11.17 16.76
C LYS A 127 3.70 11.56 15.36
N PHE A 128 2.55 12.19 15.29
CA PHE A 128 2.07 12.89 14.11
C PHE A 128 2.62 14.33 14.06
N ASN A 129 2.54 14.98 12.90
CA ASN A 129 3.13 16.29 12.66
C ASN A 129 4.64 16.33 13.05
N ALA A 130 5.34 15.25 12.79
CA ALA A 130 6.73 15.04 13.17
C ALA A 130 7.58 14.77 11.92
N ARG A 131 7.74 15.78 11.08
CA ARG A 131 8.46 15.69 9.81
C ARG A 131 9.96 15.65 10.03
N ALA A 132 10.60 14.51 9.73
CA ALA A 132 12.05 14.40 9.78
C ALA A 132 12.74 15.36 8.79
N THR A 133 13.75 16.11 9.27
CA THR A 133 14.44 17.16 8.53
C THR A 133 15.95 16.98 8.44
N ALA A 134 16.56 16.37 9.46
CA ALA A 134 17.99 16.03 9.47
C ALA A 134 18.24 14.77 10.29
N LEU A 135 19.39 14.16 10.08
CA LEU A 135 19.87 13.05 10.90
C LEU A 135 21.38 13.13 11.12
N ASP A 136 21.79 12.72 12.29
CA ASP A 136 23.18 12.51 12.67
C ASP A 136 23.34 11.06 13.12
N GLN A 137 24.44 10.41 12.79
CA GLN A 137 24.74 9.07 13.26
C GLN A 137 26.21 8.87 13.58
N ASP A 138 26.48 7.99 14.52
CA ASP A 138 27.78 7.46 14.85
C ASP A 138 27.75 5.92 14.96
N ASP A 139 28.80 5.30 15.46
CA ASP A 139 28.89 3.83 15.58
C ASP A 139 27.89 3.25 16.59
N GLY A 140 27.28 4.05 17.45
CA GLY A 140 26.43 3.59 18.56
C GLY A 140 25.00 4.09 18.53
N SER A 141 24.71 5.15 17.78
CA SER A 141 23.40 5.81 17.80
C SER A 141 23.06 6.56 16.52
N VAL A 142 21.77 6.83 16.36
CA VAL A 142 21.26 7.74 15.34
C VAL A 142 20.32 8.75 15.99
N THR A 143 20.49 10.03 15.68
CA THR A 143 19.61 11.12 16.11
C THR A 143 18.86 11.65 14.89
N VAL A 144 17.54 11.60 14.95
CA VAL A 144 16.65 12.16 13.93
C VAL A 144 16.10 13.50 14.44
N HIS A 145 16.34 14.57 13.69
CA HIS A 145 15.75 15.89 13.94
C HIS A 145 14.44 15.99 13.15
N TYR A 146 13.43 16.57 13.75
CA TYR A 146 12.12 16.74 13.12
C TYR A 146 11.43 18.02 13.55
N GLU A 147 10.58 18.54 12.68
CA GLU A 147 9.70 19.65 13.00
C GLU A 147 8.43 19.11 13.65
N ALA A 148 8.04 19.77 14.76
CA ALA A 148 6.80 19.50 15.49
C ALA A 148 6.03 20.81 15.65
N PRO A 149 4.72 20.78 16.01
CA PRO A 149 3.89 22.00 16.18
C PRO A 149 4.44 23.01 17.18
N ASP A 150 5.18 22.55 18.18
CA ASP A 150 5.83 23.36 19.21
C ASP A 150 7.30 23.72 18.88
N GLY A 151 7.75 23.42 17.67
CA GLY A 151 9.07 23.76 17.14
C GLY A 151 9.98 22.54 16.90
N PRO A 152 11.24 22.79 16.52
CA PRO A 152 12.21 21.76 16.23
C PRO A 152 12.47 20.84 17.44
N GLN A 153 12.47 19.54 17.20
CA GLN A 153 12.77 18.51 18.20
C GLN A 153 13.72 17.47 17.65
N SER A 154 14.18 16.55 18.51
CA SER A 154 14.99 15.42 18.10
C SER A 154 14.69 14.18 18.94
N VAL A 155 14.98 13.01 18.37
CA VAL A 155 14.92 11.72 19.05
C VAL A 155 16.15 10.92 18.71
N THR A 156 16.75 10.28 19.71
CA THR A 156 17.92 9.42 19.54
C THR A 156 17.55 7.96 19.80
N GLY A 157 17.99 7.08 18.93
CA GLY A 157 17.83 5.63 19.04
C GLY A 157 19.10 4.88 18.69
N ASP A 158 19.08 3.56 18.88
CA ASP A 158 20.18 2.68 18.44
C ASP A 158 20.12 2.47 16.91
N TYR A 159 18.94 2.50 16.31
CA TYR A 159 18.72 2.27 14.88
C TYR A 159 17.63 3.19 14.32
N LEU A 160 17.77 3.51 13.03
CA LEU A 160 16.74 4.16 12.23
C LEU A 160 16.22 3.18 11.17
N LEU A 161 14.91 2.98 11.12
CA LEU A 161 14.21 2.37 9.99
C LEU A 161 13.53 3.48 9.16
N SER A 162 14.07 3.74 7.98
CA SER A 162 13.48 4.69 7.03
C SER A 162 12.35 4.00 6.28
N CYS A 163 11.11 4.37 6.63
CA CYS A 163 9.87 3.89 6.01
C CYS A 163 9.08 5.03 5.37
N ASP A 164 9.76 6.10 5.00
CA ASP A 164 9.24 7.37 4.47
C ASP A 164 8.98 7.36 2.96
N GLY A 165 8.85 6.18 2.37
CA GLY A 165 8.42 5.94 1.00
C GLY A 165 9.46 6.25 -0.07
N SER A 166 9.02 6.30 -1.33
CA SER A 166 9.90 6.47 -2.50
C SER A 166 10.64 7.80 -2.52
N LYS A 167 10.05 8.85 -1.96
CA LYS A 167 10.67 10.19 -1.84
C LYS A 167 11.50 10.35 -0.57
N GLY A 168 11.79 9.25 0.11
CA GLY A 168 12.36 9.13 1.42
C GLY A 168 13.44 10.14 1.78
N PHE A 169 13.30 10.72 2.95
CA PHE A 169 14.22 11.71 3.52
C PHE A 169 15.58 11.09 3.85
N ALA A 170 15.60 9.99 4.62
CA ALA A 170 16.84 9.42 5.13
C ALA A 170 17.77 8.92 4.01
N ARG A 171 17.23 8.31 2.96
CA ARG A 171 17.99 7.91 1.78
C ARG A 171 18.75 9.09 1.16
N LYS A 172 18.08 10.27 1.04
CA LYS A 172 18.66 11.48 0.48
C LYS A 172 19.69 12.09 1.44
N ALA A 173 19.37 12.17 2.72
CA ALA A 173 20.27 12.70 3.74
C ALA A 173 21.59 11.92 3.84
N LEU A 174 21.54 10.59 3.64
CA LEU A 174 22.70 9.69 3.64
C LEU A 174 23.36 9.55 2.26
N ASN A 175 22.91 10.29 1.24
CA ASN A 175 23.41 10.17 -0.13
C ASN A 175 23.38 8.73 -0.67
N ILE A 176 22.40 7.93 -0.26
CA ILE A 176 22.23 6.56 -0.75
C ILE A 176 21.62 6.63 -2.14
N GLY A 177 22.31 6.07 -3.13
CA GLY A 177 21.85 6.01 -4.50
C GLY A 177 20.55 5.20 -4.63
N PHE A 178 19.72 5.56 -5.61
CA PHE A 178 18.52 4.82 -5.99
C PHE A 178 18.62 4.48 -7.48
N PRO A 179 19.49 3.54 -7.83
CA PRO A 179 19.74 3.20 -9.23
C PRO A 179 18.52 2.52 -9.83
N GLY A 180 18.23 2.83 -11.09
CA GLY A 180 17.08 2.29 -11.79
C GLY A 180 16.64 3.21 -12.91
N PHE A 181 15.47 2.94 -13.46
CA PHE A 181 14.81 3.78 -14.44
C PHE A 181 13.35 3.99 -14.03
N THR A 182 12.76 5.07 -14.49
CA THR A 182 11.33 5.34 -14.31
C THR A 182 10.61 4.85 -15.55
N TYR A 183 9.59 4.04 -15.39
CA TYR A 183 8.69 3.72 -16.48
C TYR A 183 7.99 5.00 -16.94
N PRO A 184 7.94 5.25 -18.27
CA PRO A 184 7.28 6.45 -18.79
C PRO A 184 5.76 6.40 -18.70
N GLU A 185 5.20 5.20 -18.54
CA GLU A 185 3.75 5.00 -18.46
C GLU A 185 3.18 5.63 -17.19
N LEU A 186 2.10 6.38 -17.35
CA LEU A 186 1.24 6.85 -16.29
C LEU A 186 -0.03 5.98 -16.27
N PHE A 187 -0.61 5.83 -15.09
CA PHE A 187 -1.86 5.10 -14.90
C PHE A 187 -2.92 6.00 -14.31
N LEU A 188 -4.03 6.11 -15.02
CA LEU A 188 -5.25 6.65 -14.46
C LEU A 188 -6.00 5.55 -13.72
N VAL A 189 -6.40 5.82 -12.48
CA VAL A 189 -7.23 4.90 -11.71
C VAL A 189 -8.63 5.46 -11.62
N VAL A 190 -9.54 4.89 -12.39
CA VAL A 190 -10.97 5.22 -12.35
C VAL A 190 -11.64 4.30 -11.34
N SER A 191 -12.47 4.87 -10.46
CA SER A 191 -13.23 4.10 -9.48
C SER A 191 -14.72 4.30 -9.70
N THR A 192 -15.51 3.21 -9.67
CA THR A 192 -16.96 3.24 -9.79
C THR A 192 -17.62 2.35 -8.73
N THR A 193 -18.78 2.77 -8.27
CA THR A 193 -19.66 1.98 -7.39
C THR A 193 -20.59 1.06 -8.16
N ASP A 194 -20.73 1.25 -9.48
CA ASP A 194 -21.53 0.39 -10.34
C ASP A 194 -20.92 -1.02 -10.39
N ASP A 195 -21.76 -2.05 -10.36
CA ASP A 195 -21.26 -3.42 -10.44
C ASP A 195 -20.96 -3.79 -11.90
N ILE A 196 -19.68 -3.89 -12.21
CA ILE A 196 -19.18 -4.28 -13.54
C ILE A 196 -19.77 -5.61 -14.01
N ARG A 197 -20.16 -6.50 -13.09
CA ARG A 197 -20.76 -7.81 -13.39
C ARG A 197 -22.18 -7.71 -13.95
N GLU A 198 -22.83 -6.55 -13.90
CA GLU A 198 -24.07 -6.34 -14.65
C GLU A 198 -23.84 -6.40 -16.16
N SER A 199 -22.65 -5.99 -16.61
CA SER A 199 -22.26 -6.03 -18.02
C SER A 199 -21.44 -7.28 -18.36
N VAL A 200 -20.61 -7.76 -17.44
CA VAL A 200 -19.76 -8.96 -17.59
C VAL A 200 -19.96 -9.89 -16.40
N PRO A 201 -20.99 -10.76 -16.42
CA PRO A 201 -21.40 -11.55 -15.26
C PRO A 201 -20.35 -12.52 -14.71
N ASP A 202 -19.40 -12.95 -15.54
CA ASP A 202 -18.31 -13.86 -15.19
C ASP A 202 -17.01 -13.12 -14.80
N MET A 203 -17.06 -11.79 -14.62
CA MET A 203 -15.92 -11.00 -14.18
C MET A 203 -15.52 -11.36 -12.75
N ASN A 204 -14.26 -11.73 -12.57
CA ASN A 204 -13.70 -11.98 -11.25
C ASN A 204 -13.29 -10.66 -10.56
N TYR A 205 -13.04 -10.70 -9.25
CA TYR A 205 -12.61 -9.53 -8.47
C TYR A 205 -11.23 -8.98 -8.88
N VAL A 206 -10.44 -9.77 -9.57
CA VAL A 206 -9.20 -9.31 -10.21
C VAL A 206 -9.16 -9.87 -11.62
N ALA A 207 -9.09 -8.99 -12.60
CA ALA A 207 -8.94 -9.34 -13.99
C ALA A 207 -7.92 -8.42 -14.67
N TYR A 208 -7.11 -9.00 -15.54
CA TYR A 208 -6.21 -8.30 -16.44
C TYR A 208 -6.78 -8.45 -17.84
N ILE A 209 -7.23 -7.36 -18.42
CA ILE A 209 -7.83 -7.32 -19.76
C ILE A 209 -6.76 -6.89 -20.73
N THR A 210 -6.43 -7.74 -21.68
CA THR A 210 -5.45 -7.48 -22.72
C THR A 210 -6.15 -6.93 -23.96
N ASP A 211 -5.53 -5.96 -24.59
CA ASP A 211 -5.87 -5.42 -25.89
C ASP A 211 -4.59 -4.84 -26.48
N PRO A 212 -4.33 -4.94 -27.79
CA PRO A 212 -3.13 -4.38 -28.40
C PRO A 212 -2.95 -2.88 -28.17
N ASP A 213 -4.04 -2.15 -28.06
CA ASP A 213 -4.05 -0.70 -27.97
C ASP A 213 -4.41 -0.16 -26.57
N GLU A 214 -5.28 -0.87 -25.83
CA GLU A 214 -5.88 -0.34 -24.59
C GLU A 214 -6.08 -1.44 -23.52
N TRP A 215 -4.99 -1.95 -22.97
CA TRP A 215 -5.10 -2.91 -21.87
C TRP A 215 -5.50 -2.22 -20.55
N CYS A 216 -6.14 -2.95 -19.66
CA CYS A 216 -6.43 -2.45 -18.33
C CYS A 216 -6.39 -3.56 -17.26
N ALA A 217 -6.23 -3.14 -16.00
CA ALA A 217 -6.48 -4.03 -14.87
C ALA A 217 -7.74 -3.61 -14.14
N VAL A 218 -8.59 -4.59 -13.82
CA VAL A 218 -9.84 -4.40 -13.09
C VAL A 218 -9.71 -5.05 -11.73
N ILE A 219 -9.99 -4.29 -10.67
CA ILE A 219 -9.86 -4.75 -9.29
C ILE A 219 -11.11 -4.36 -8.52
N ARG A 220 -11.75 -5.32 -7.85
CA ARG A 220 -12.83 -5.07 -6.91
C ARG A 220 -12.25 -4.79 -5.52
N ALA A 221 -12.49 -3.61 -4.98
CA ALA A 221 -12.35 -3.30 -3.56
C ALA A 221 -13.74 -3.44 -2.88
N PRO A 222 -13.85 -3.46 -1.55
CA PRO A 222 -15.13 -3.71 -0.87
C PRO A 222 -16.29 -2.84 -1.34
N GLU A 223 -16.04 -1.56 -1.59
CA GLU A 223 -17.09 -0.59 -1.91
C GLU A 223 -17.13 -0.18 -3.38
N MET A 224 -16.10 -0.50 -4.16
CA MET A 224 -15.96 -0.02 -5.53
C MET A 224 -15.18 -0.95 -6.43
N TRP A 225 -15.38 -0.82 -7.72
CA TRP A 225 -14.47 -1.34 -8.73
C TRP A 225 -13.44 -0.27 -9.08
N ARG A 226 -12.24 -0.72 -9.38
CA ARG A 226 -11.12 0.14 -9.78
C ARG A 226 -10.57 -0.36 -11.10
N LEU A 227 -10.49 0.53 -12.07
CA LEU A 227 -9.90 0.28 -13.37
C LEU A 227 -8.58 1.05 -13.43
N LEU A 228 -7.51 0.34 -13.72
CA LEU A 228 -6.18 0.90 -13.91
C LEU A 228 -5.93 0.96 -15.41
N LEU A 229 -5.94 2.17 -15.95
CA LEU A 229 -5.83 2.44 -17.38
C LEU A 229 -4.46 3.10 -17.65
N PRO A 230 -3.63 2.56 -18.55
CA PRO A 230 -2.46 3.28 -19.02
C PRO A 230 -2.92 4.55 -19.75
N THR A 231 -2.15 5.62 -19.59
CA THR A 231 -2.46 6.93 -20.21
C THR A 231 -1.31 7.42 -21.03
N ASP A 232 -1.56 8.35 -21.96
CA ASP A 232 -0.50 9.04 -22.68
C ASP A 232 0.38 9.83 -21.66
N PRO A 233 1.67 9.55 -21.57
CA PRO A 233 2.58 10.23 -20.65
C PRO A 233 2.74 11.73 -20.92
N ASN A 234 2.25 12.22 -22.07
CA ASN A 234 2.28 13.65 -22.42
C ASN A 234 1.05 14.42 -21.93
N MET A 235 0.00 13.73 -21.48
CA MET A 235 -1.17 14.37 -20.88
C MET A 235 -0.85 14.95 -19.50
N THR A 236 -1.37 16.12 -19.23
CA THR A 236 -1.30 16.74 -17.90
C THR A 236 -2.31 16.12 -16.95
N GLU A 237 -2.08 16.30 -15.65
CA GLU A 237 -3.03 15.84 -14.63
C GLU A 237 -4.42 16.50 -14.81
N GLU A 238 -4.46 17.77 -15.23
CA GLU A 238 -5.70 18.51 -15.49
C GLU A 238 -6.49 17.89 -16.65
N GLU A 239 -5.82 17.53 -17.74
CA GLU A 239 -6.43 16.87 -18.90
C GLU A 239 -6.94 15.46 -18.54
N LEU A 240 -6.19 14.71 -17.72
CA LEU A 240 -6.58 13.36 -17.29
C LEU A 240 -7.77 13.36 -16.32
N LEU A 241 -7.97 14.45 -15.57
CA LEU A 241 -9.07 14.61 -14.61
C LEU A 241 -10.26 15.38 -15.18
N ASP A 242 -10.19 15.78 -16.45
CA ASP A 242 -11.29 16.43 -17.14
C ASP A 242 -12.50 15.49 -17.27
N LEU A 243 -13.70 15.97 -16.95
CA LEU A 243 -14.92 15.15 -16.95
C LEU A 243 -15.29 14.65 -18.34
N ASP A 244 -15.13 15.48 -19.38
CA ASP A 244 -15.45 15.08 -20.77
C ASP A 244 -14.47 13.98 -21.22
N PHE A 245 -13.21 14.07 -20.80
CA PHE A 245 -12.22 13.01 -21.04
C PHE A 245 -12.62 11.73 -20.30
N LEU A 246 -12.93 11.80 -19.01
CA LEU A 246 -13.33 10.62 -18.20
C LEU A 246 -14.60 9.95 -18.73
N GLU A 247 -15.58 10.73 -19.18
CA GLU A 247 -16.80 10.21 -19.80
C GLU A 247 -16.54 9.60 -21.20
N SER A 248 -15.49 10.07 -21.89
CA SER A 248 -15.07 9.52 -23.19
C SER A 248 -14.33 8.20 -23.08
N LEU A 249 -13.81 7.85 -21.88
CA LEU A 249 -13.11 6.60 -21.68
C LEU A 249 -14.02 5.42 -22.01
N PRO A 250 -13.53 4.45 -22.80
CA PRO A 250 -14.34 3.33 -23.24
C PRO A 250 -14.58 2.29 -22.12
N VAL A 251 -14.74 2.76 -20.88
CA VAL A 251 -14.92 1.90 -19.70
C VAL A 251 -16.07 0.90 -19.91
N PRO A 252 -17.27 1.29 -20.40
CA PRO A 252 -18.32 0.33 -20.70
C PRO A 252 -17.92 -0.64 -21.83
N SER A 253 -17.22 -0.17 -22.86
CA SER A 253 -16.80 -1.02 -23.98
C SER A 253 -15.55 -1.85 -23.67
N LEU A 254 -14.67 -1.38 -22.81
CA LEU A 254 -13.56 -2.16 -22.29
C LEU A 254 -14.03 -3.37 -21.46
N ILE A 255 -15.20 -3.23 -20.84
CA ILE A 255 -15.79 -4.24 -19.96
C ILE A 255 -16.83 -5.07 -20.71
N SER A 256 -17.66 -4.47 -21.58
CA SER A 256 -18.81 -5.12 -22.23
C SER A 256 -18.46 -5.96 -23.47
N ALA A 257 -17.24 -5.83 -24.00
CA ALA A 257 -16.77 -6.65 -25.12
C ALA A 257 -16.04 -7.93 -24.67
N ALA A 258 -15.79 -8.07 -23.38
CA ALA A 258 -15.12 -9.25 -22.77
C ALA A 258 -16.18 -10.29 -22.28
#